data_467a5477cf913414ed45a0db637b190c
#
_entry.id   467a5477cf913414ed45a0db637b190c
#
_cell.length_a   1.000
_cell.length_b   1.000
_cell.length_c   1.000
_cell.angle_alpha   90.00
_cell.angle_beta   90.00
_cell.angle_gamma   90.00
#
_symmetry.space_group_name_H-M   'P 1'
#
loop_
_entity.id
_entity.type
_entity.pdbx_description
1 polymer ?
#
loop_
_entity_poly.entity_id
_entity_poly.type
_entity_poly.pdbx_seq_one_letter_code
_entity_poly.pdbx_strand_id
1 'polypeptide(L)'
;MHQGRVVFGAIEEVVFGHPAAGAIVAQMDRLGSNRAFLMVSGTLSRQTDEIEKIKQALGSRCAGLFDAMPAHTPREAVIVATHAAREASADLIVTVGGGSITDGAKAVQLCLANGITDIDGIDRIRVHKGVAPEMTAPTVRQISVPTTIAGGEFSAIAGVTDRATHVKQMLRHPLAVPRATILDPAITVHTPEWLFLSTGIRAVDHCVEAICSREAHPYADAQAVKGLAMLADALPRVKADPSDLDARMDAQIGTWLSMGALAAGVPMG
;
A
#
# COMPACT_ATOMS: atom_id res chain seq x y z
N MET A 1 -25.92 -21.98 -11.94
CA MET A 1 -25.21 -22.40 -10.68
C MET A 1 -23.89 -21.65 -10.66
N HIS A 2 -23.57 -20.91 -9.58
CA HIS A 2 -22.30 -20.22 -9.46
C HIS A 2 -21.18 -21.24 -9.22
N GLN A 3 -20.06 -21.10 -9.94
CA GLN A 3 -18.85 -21.88 -9.75
C GLN A 3 -17.66 -20.94 -9.73
N GLY A 4 -16.71 -21.15 -8.81
CA GLY A 4 -15.54 -20.28 -8.71
C GLY A 4 -14.61 -20.71 -7.58
N ARG A 5 -13.47 -20.01 -7.50
CA ARG A 5 -12.48 -20.18 -6.45
C ARG A 5 -11.99 -18.80 -6.00
N VAL A 6 -12.04 -18.58 -4.70
CA VAL A 6 -11.45 -17.38 -4.06
C VAL A 6 -10.22 -17.82 -3.30
N VAL A 7 -9.10 -17.15 -3.53
CA VAL A 7 -7.85 -17.36 -2.80
C VAL A 7 -7.57 -16.11 -1.99
N PHE A 8 -7.62 -16.22 -0.68
CA PHE A 8 -7.35 -15.08 0.20
C PHE A 8 -5.89 -14.66 0.12
N GLY A 9 -5.66 -13.34 0.10
CA GLY A 9 -4.31 -12.76 0.11
C GLY A 9 -3.59 -12.95 1.44
N ALA A 10 -2.30 -12.58 1.47
CA ALA A 10 -1.43 -12.72 2.64
C ALA A 10 -1.50 -11.49 3.59
N ILE A 11 -2.58 -10.71 3.56
CA ILE A 11 -2.89 -9.70 4.57
C ILE A 11 -3.43 -10.42 5.80
N GLU A 12 -2.81 -10.18 6.94
CA GLU A 12 -3.16 -10.86 8.19
C GLU A 12 -4.15 -10.04 9.01
N GLU A 13 -4.07 -8.69 8.92
CA GLU A 13 -4.88 -7.79 9.72
C GLU A 13 -5.09 -6.44 9.04
N VAL A 14 -6.27 -5.85 9.25
CA VAL A 14 -6.56 -4.45 8.96
C VAL A 14 -7.00 -3.79 10.25
N VAL A 15 -6.22 -2.83 10.73
CA VAL A 15 -6.50 -2.02 11.91
C VAL A 15 -7.09 -0.69 11.44
N PHE A 16 -8.21 -0.26 11.98
CA PHE A 16 -8.85 0.98 11.58
C PHE A 16 -9.35 1.78 12.79
N GLY A 17 -9.34 3.12 12.66
CA GLY A 17 -9.80 4.04 13.72
C GLY A 17 -8.83 4.19 14.89
N HIS A 18 -7.59 3.78 14.75
CA HIS A 18 -6.54 3.93 15.75
C HIS A 18 -5.41 4.82 15.22
N PRO A 19 -4.79 5.67 16.08
CA PRO A 19 -3.63 6.46 15.71
C PRO A 19 -2.47 5.58 15.21
N ALA A 20 -1.89 5.96 14.09
CA ALA A 20 -0.87 5.16 13.38
C ALA A 20 0.32 4.80 14.27
N ALA A 21 0.83 5.75 15.07
CA ALA A 21 2.03 5.52 15.89
C ALA A 21 1.86 4.35 16.87
N GLY A 22 0.75 4.33 17.64
CA GLY A 22 0.46 3.23 18.56
C GLY A 22 0.13 1.91 17.86
N ALA A 23 -0.61 1.98 16.76
CA ALA A 23 -0.97 0.80 15.98
C ALA A 23 0.25 0.14 15.33
N ILE A 24 1.23 0.91 14.83
CA ILE A 24 2.49 0.37 14.30
C ILE A 24 3.25 -0.40 15.39
N VAL A 25 3.37 0.17 16.61
CA VAL A 25 4.04 -0.50 17.74
C VAL A 25 3.35 -1.82 18.07
N ALA A 26 2.01 -1.82 18.20
CA ALA A 26 1.24 -3.04 18.46
C ALA A 26 1.44 -4.10 17.35
N GLN A 27 1.49 -3.69 16.10
CA GLN A 27 1.76 -4.60 14.99
C GLN A 27 3.19 -5.16 15.04
N MET A 28 4.19 -4.35 15.37
CA MET A 28 5.56 -4.84 15.55
C MET A 28 5.65 -5.89 16.67
N ASP A 29 4.97 -5.64 17.78
CA ASP A 29 4.91 -6.60 18.91
C ASP A 29 4.25 -7.92 18.46
N ARG A 30 3.11 -7.84 17.78
CA ARG A 30 2.43 -9.01 17.20
C ARG A 30 3.30 -9.82 16.25
N LEU A 31 4.11 -9.12 15.46
CA LEU A 31 4.97 -9.74 14.43
C LEU A 31 6.34 -10.18 14.97
N GLY A 32 6.69 -9.81 16.20
CA GLY A 32 8.00 -10.07 16.79
C GLY A 32 9.14 -9.29 16.13
N SER A 33 8.85 -8.14 15.50
CA SER A 33 9.83 -7.34 14.77
C SER A 33 10.48 -6.30 15.69
N ASN A 34 11.78 -6.07 15.49
CA ASN A 34 12.57 -5.20 16.33
C ASN A 34 13.35 -4.11 15.58
N ARG A 35 13.35 -4.15 14.24
CA ARG A 35 14.13 -3.25 13.39
C ARG A 35 13.27 -2.73 12.22
N ALA A 36 12.41 -1.74 12.53
CA ALA A 36 11.56 -1.10 11.54
C ALA A 36 12.34 -0.14 10.66
N PHE A 37 12.27 -0.32 9.34
CA PHE A 37 12.73 0.64 8.35
C PHE A 37 11.53 1.44 7.85
N LEU A 38 11.51 2.75 8.13
CA LEU A 38 10.42 3.64 7.73
C LEU A 38 10.62 4.10 6.29
N MET A 39 9.65 3.83 5.42
CA MET A 39 9.54 4.45 4.10
C MET A 39 8.34 5.39 4.11
N VAL A 40 8.58 6.68 4.02
CA VAL A 40 7.56 7.69 4.32
C VAL A 40 7.41 8.74 3.22
N SER A 41 6.25 9.40 3.19
CA SER A 41 6.06 10.58 2.35
C SER A 41 7.01 11.70 2.80
N GLY A 42 7.81 12.21 1.85
CA GLY A 42 8.69 13.33 2.13
C GLY A 42 7.94 14.61 2.54
N THR A 43 6.69 14.77 2.11
CA THR A 43 5.83 15.89 2.56
C THR A 43 5.48 15.72 4.04
N LEU A 44 5.03 14.53 4.46
CA LEU A 44 4.74 14.28 5.87
C LEU A 44 5.99 14.45 6.73
N SER A 45 7.12 13.91 6.29
CA SER A 45 8.40 13.97 7.02
C SER A 45 8.88 15.41 7.27
N ARG A 46 8.67 16.32 6.29
CA ARG A 46 9.20 17.67 6.36
C ARG A 46 8.21 18.75 6.80
N GLN A 47 6.91 18.50 6.69
CA GLN A 47 5.87 19.53 6.89
C GLN A 47 4.95 19.23 8.06
N THR A 48 5.08 18.07 8.71
CA THR A 48 4.25 17.66 9.84
C THR A 48 5.12 17.00 10.93
N ASP A 49 4.54 16.77 12.09
CA ASP A 49 5.17 16.02 13.20
C ASP A 49 4.80 14.52 13.21
N GLU A 50 4.02 14.06 12.23
CA GLU A 50 3.48 12.68 12.21
C GLU A 50 4.59 11.62 12.16
N ILE A 51 5.61 11.84 11.36
CA ILE A 51 6.74 10.89 11.26
C ILE A 51 7.58 10.92 12.54
N GLU A 52 7.73 12.08 13.16
CA GLU A 52 8.46 12.19 14.43
C GLU A 52 7.71 11.49 15.57
N LYS A 53 6.37 11.60 15.63
CA LYS A 53 5.52 10.84 16.58
C LYS A 53 5.72 9.33 16.43
N ILE A 54 5.76 8.84 15.18
CA ILE A 54 6.00 7.43 14.89
C ILE A 54 7.42 7.02 15.34
N LYS A 55 8.45 7.80 15.05
CA LYS A 55 9.83 7.53 15.48
C LYS A 55 9.95 7.49 17.01
N GLN A 56 9.31 8.43 17.70
CA GLN A 56 9.29 8.47 19.16
C GLN A 56 8.60 7.23 19.74
N ALA A 57 7.47 6.81 19.17
CA ALA A 57 6.78 5.60 19.62
C ALA A 57 7.60 4.32 19.38
N LEU A 58 8.36 4.25 18.30
CA LEU A 58 9.24 3.13 17.99
C LEU A 58 10.51 3.11 18.85
N GLY A 59 11.02 4.28 19.25
CA GLY A 59 12.25 4.41 20.02
C GLY A 59 13.44 3.71 19.32
N SER A 60 14.14 2.85 20.02
CA SER A 60 15.29 2.11 19.49
C SER A 60 14.96 1.11 18.38
N ARG A 61 13.69 0.78 18.18
CA ARG A 61 13.24 -0.10 17.10
C ARG A 61 13.16 0.61 15.74
N CYS A 62 13.26 1.94 15.67
CA CYS A 62 13.41 2.68 14.43
C CYS A 62 14.82 2.49 13.88
N ALA A 63 15.02 1.55 12.97
CA ALA A 63 16.33 1.19 12.43
C ALA A 63 16.80 2.13 11.32
N GLY A 64 15.91 2.84 10.65
CA GLY A 64 16.24 3.77 9.58
C GLY A 64 15.01 4.44 8.97
N LEU A 65 15.25 5.45 8.14
CA LEU A 65 14.23 6.24 7.47
C LEU A 65 14.61 6.50 6.01
N PHE A 66 13.65 6.39 5.12
CA PHE A 66 13.74 6.82 3.72
C PHE A 66 12.51 7.66 3.36
N ASP A 67 12.68 8.95 3.09
CA ASP A 67 11.61 9.90 2.76
C ASP A 67 11.76 10.55 1.36
N ALA A 68 12.59 9.92 0.52
CA ALA A 68 12.95 10.43 -0.79
C ALA A 68 12.36 9.63 -1.97
N MET A 69 11.27 8.85 -1.76
CA MET A 69 10.60 8.14 -2.84
C MET A 69 9.79 9.13 -3.70
N PRO A 70 10.15 9.33 -4.97
CA PRO A 70 9.38 10.20 -5.86
C PRO A 70 8.04 9.58 -6.28
N ALA A 71 7.17 10.41 -6.85
CA ALA A 71 5.95 9.93 -7.50
C ALA A 71 6.27 8.87 -8.57
N HIS A 72 5.34 7.91 -8.72
CA HIS A 72 5.43 6.80 -9.69
C HIS A 72 6.57 5.80 -9.46
N THR A 73 7.20 5.84 -8.29
CA THR A 73 8.15 4.80 -7.83
C THR A 73 9.26 4.49 -8.86
N PRO A 74 10.19 5.45 -9.13
CA PRO A 74 11.28 5.18 -10.05
C PRO A 74 12.21 4.06 -9.56
N ARG A 75 12.72 3.25 -10.49
CA ARG A 75 13.64 2.13 -10.20
C ARG A 75 14.87 2.57 -9.38
N GLU A 76 15.43 3.73 -9.71
CA GLU A 76 16.60 4.29 -9.03
C GLU A 76 16.34 4.51 -7.54
N ALA A 77 15.17 5.08 -7.21
CA ALA A 77 14.79 5.31 -5.83
C ALA A 77 14.52 4.00 -5.07
N VAL A 78 13.98 2.98 -5.75
CA VAL A 78 13.83 1.63 -5.18
C VAL A 78 15.18 1.04 -4.80
N ILE A 79 16.20 1.15 -5.67
CA ILE A 79 17.53 0.63 -5.36
C ILE A 79 18.18 1.38 -4.19
N VAL A 80 18.07 2.71 -4.16
CA VAL A 80 18.59 3.50 -3.02
C VAL A 80 17.91 3.08 -1.71
N ALA A 81 16.57 2.95 -1.70
CA ALA A 81 15.83 2.49 -0.54
C ALA A 81 16.19 1.05 -0.14
N THR A 82 16.47 0.17 -1.12
CA THR A 82 16.90 -1.21 -0.87
C THR A 82 18.26 -1.26 -0.16
N HIS A 83 19.21 -0.45 -0.61
CA HIS A 83 20.50 -0.35 0.07
C HIS A 83 20.35 0.17 1.50
N ALA A 84 19.60 1.25 1.70
CA ALA A 84 19.36 1.82 3.02
C ALA A 84 18.67 0.82 3.98
N ALA A 85 17.67 0.07 3.50
CA ALA A 85 17.00 -0.95 4.31
C ALA A 85 17.94 -2.12 4.68
N ARG A 86 18.83 -2.51 3.75
CA ARG A 86 19.85 -3.54 3.99
C ARG A 86 20.87 -3.09 5.03
N GLU A 87 21.41 -1.88 4.90
CA GLU A 87 22.36 -1.28 5.87
C GLU A 87 21.75 -1.15 7.26
N ALA A 88 20.45 -0.78 7.33
CA ALA A 88 19.69 -0.74 8.56
C ALA A 88 19.44 -2.14 9.15
N SER A 89 19.78 -3.23 8.46
CA SER A 89 19.42 -4.60 8.85
C SER A 89 17.94 -4.71 9.24
N ALA A 90 17.06 -4.14 8.42
CA ALA A 90 15.64 -4.10 8.67
C ALA A 90 15.04 -5.51 8.71
N ASP A 91 14.18 -5.78 9.67
CA ASP A 91 13.35 -6.99 9.74
C ASP A 91 11.89 -6.72 9.35
N LEU A 92 11.51 -5.45 9.26
CA LEU A 92 10.19 -4.97 8.86
C LEU A 92 10.31 -3.64 8.13
N ILE A 93 9.50 -3.44 7.08
CA ILE A 93 9.30 -2.14 6.45
C ILE A 93 7.97 -1.57 6.93
N VAL A 94 7.95 -0.31 7.35
CA VAL A 94 6.74 0.42 7.70
C VAL A 94 6.58 1.55 6.71
N THR A 95 5.49 1.54 5.95
CA THR A 95 5.19 2.62 5.01
C THR A 95 4.17 3.60 5.58
N VAL A 96 4.44 4.91 5.43
CA VAL A 96 3.49 5.97 5.77
C VAL A 96 3.40 6.92 4.59
N GLY A 97 2.35 6.78 3.78
CA GLY A 97 2.23 7.58 2.56
C GLY A 97 1.26 7.03 1.54
N GLY A 98 1.30 7.59 0.33
CA GLY A 98 0.47 7.15 -0.79
C GLY A 98 1.03 5.95 -1.55
N GLY A 99 0.38 5.59 -2.66
CA GLY A 99 0.68 4.40 -3.45
C GLY A 99 2.14 4.28 -3.90
N SER A 100 2.83 5.38 -4.22
CA SER A 100 4.25 5.33 -4.61
C SER A 100 5.16 4.83 -3.48
N ILE A 101 4.83 5.16 -2.22
CA ILE A 101 5.57 4.69 -1.05
C ILE A 101 5.29 3.20 -0.83
N THR A 102 4.01 2.82 -0.89
CA THR A 102 3.57 1.43 -0.72
C THR A 102 4.14 0.51 -1.80
N ASP A 103 4.09 0.91 -3.06
CA ASP A 103 4.67 0.15 -4.18
C ASP A 103 6.19 0.10 -4.09
N GLY A 104 6.83 1.21 -3.67
CA GLY A 104 8.28 1.25 -3.42
C GLY A 104 8.70 0.23 -2.38
N ALA A 105 7.97 0.11 -1.28
CA ALA A 105 8.27 -0.86 -0.23
C ALA A 105 8.07 -2.31 -0.69
N LYS A 106 7.04 -2.59 -1.49
CA LYS A 106 6.88 -3.92 -2.10
C LYS A 106 8.05 -4.26 -3.01
N ALA A 107 8.51 -3.30 -3.82
CA ALA A 107 9.67 -3.50 -4.67
C ALA A 107 10.95 -3.72 -3.83
N VAL A 108 11.15 -2.95 -2.75
CA VAL A 108 12.27 -3.12 -1.82
C VAL A 108 12.26 -4.51 -1.18
N GLN A 109 11.11 -5.00 -0.71
CA GLN A 109 10.96 -6.37 -0.19
C GLN A 109 11.50 -7.41 -1.18
N LEU A 110 11.07 -7.30 -2.45
CA LEU A 110 11.46 -8.23 -3.51
C LEU A 110 12.93 -8.09 -3.87
N CYS A 111 13.47 -6.87 -3.91
CA CYS A 111 14.89 -6.62 -4.14
C CYS A 111 15.76 -7.21 -3.03
N LEU A 112 15.38 -7.03 -1.76
CA LEU A 112 16.09 -7.61 -0.62
C LEU A 112 16.15 -9.14 -0.69
N ALA A 113 15.00 -9.77 -0.95
CA ALA A 113 14.88 -11.24 -0.99
C ALA A 113 15.65 -11.88 -2.16
N ASN A 114 15.79 -11.17 -3.28
CA ASN A 114 16.39 -11.69 -4.50
C ASN A 114 17.82 -11.15 -4.77
N GLY A 115 18.44 -10.50 -3.77
CA GLY A 115 19.80 -10.00 -3.88
C GLY A 115 19.99 -8.93 -4.98
N ILE A 116 18.93 -8.14 -5.26
CA ILE A 116 19.02 -7.07 -6.25
C ILE A 116 19.77 -5.88 -5.63
N THR A 117 20.77 -5.39 -6.35
CA THR A 117 21.64 -4.30 -5.91
C THR A 117 21.74 -3.14 -6.90
N ASP A 118 21.20 -3.31 -8.09
CA ASP A 118 21.26 -2.34 -9.18
C ASP A 118 19.94 -2.31 -9.98
N ILE A 119 19.83 -1.32 -10.85
CA ILE A 119 18.63 -1.07 -11.65
C ILE A 119 18.35 -2.23 -12.60
N ASP A 120 19.38 -2.79 -13.23
CA ASP A 120 19.26 -3.87 -14.22
C ASP A 120 18.76 -5.17 -13.55
N GLY A 121 19.11 -5.37 -12.28
CA GLY A 121 18.64 -6.49 -11.50
C GLY A 121 17.11 -6.53 -11.35
N ILE A 122 16.42 -5.39 -11.41
CA ILE A 122 14.95 -5.33 -11.35
C ILE A 122 14.30 -6.07 -12.53
N ASP A 123 14.97 -6.14 -13.68
CA ASP A 123 14.45 -6.87 -14.85
C ASP A 123 14.30 -8.37 -14.60
N ARG A 124 15.05 -8.94 -13.65
CA ARG A 124 14.94 -10.36 -13.27
C ARG A 124 13.66 -10.70 -12.49
N ILE A 125 13.04 -9.69 -11.85
CA ILE A 125 11.87 -9.87 -10.97
C ILE A 125 10.61 -9.19 -11.51
N ARG A 126 10.67 -8.54 -12.68
CA ARG A 126 9.49 -7.90 -13.27
C ARG A 126 8.57 -8.92 -13.96
N VAL A 127 7.28 -8.61 -13.98
CA VAL A 127 6.30 -9.34 -14.75
C VAL A 127 6.60 -9.16 -16.26
N HIS A 128 6.68 -10.26 -17.01
CA HIS A 128 6.87 -10.23 -18.44
C HIS A 128 5.69 -10.92 -19.13
N LYS A 129 5.04 -10.24 -20.08
CA LYS A 129 3.84 -10.75 -20.80
C LYS A 129 2.77 -11.33 -19.85
N GLY A 130 2.53 -10.66 -18.71
CA GLY A 130 1.53 -11.08 -17.73
C GLY A 130 1.98 -12.18 -16.76
N VAL A 131 3.18 -12.76 -16.95
CA VAL A 131 3.72 -13.83 -16.10
C VAL A 131 4.77 -13.26 -15.15
N ALA A 132 4.58 -13.48 -13.85
CA ALA A 132 5.61 -13.20 -12.86
C ALA A 132 6.71 -14.28 -12.91
N PRO A 133 8.00 -13.89 -12.90
CA PRO A 133 9.07 -14.87 -12.82
C PRO A 133 9.06 -15.61 -11.48
N GLU A 134 9.69 -16.76 -11.42
CA GLU A 134 10.00 -17.42 -10.16
C GLU A 134 11.02 -16.57 -9.38
N MET A 135 10.76 -16.35 -8.10
CA MET A 135 11.62 -15.54 -7.24
C MET A 135 11.53 -15.98 -5.78
N THR A 136 12.55 -15.64 -5.01
CA THR A 136 12.57 -15.89 -3.57
C THR A 136 11.53 -15.03 -2.87
N ALA A 137 10.76 -15.66 -1.98
CA ALA A 137 9.74 -15.00 -1.18
C ALA A 137 10.38 -13.97 -0.22
N PRO A 138 9.77 -12.78 -0.04
CA PRO A 138 10.29 -11.78 0.89
C PRO A 138 10.13 -12.24 2.34
N THR A 139 11.21 -12.14 3.11
CA THR A 139 11.23 -12.35 4.56
C THR A 139 11.06 -11.04 5.32
N VAL A 140 11.66 -9.96 4.82
CA VAL A 140 11.39 -8.60 5.31
C VAL A 140 10.08 -8.15 4.70
N ARG A 141 9.02 -8.09 5.51
CA ARG A 141 7.65 -7.79 5.06
C ARG A 141 7.25 -6.36 5.39
N GLN A 142 6.05 -5.95 5.03
CA GLN A 142 5.54 -4.59 5.16
C GLN A 142 4.35 -4.50 6.09
N ILE A 143 4.29 -3.39 6.87
CA ILE A 143 3.07 -2.78 7.42
C ILE A 143 2.81 -1.50 6.63
N SER A 144 1.55 -1.22 6.29
CA SER A 144 1.18 -0.02 5.52
C SER A 144 0.25 0.90 6.30
N VAL A 145 0.57 2.21 6.29
CA VAL A 145 -0.30 3.30 6.74
C VAL A 145 -0.58 4.20 5.52
N PRO A 146 -1.66 3.94 4.79
CA PRO A 146 -1.97 4.70 3.59
C PRO A 146 -2.49 6.09 3.94
N THR A 147 -2.01 7.11 3.20
CA THR A 147 -2.52 8.49 3.31
C THR A 147 -3.36 8.89 2.11
N THR A 148 -3.36 8.10 1.05
CA THR A 148 -4.28 8.18 -0.10
C THR A 148 -5.20 6.97 -0.10
N ILE A 149 -6.25 7.02 -0.86
CA ILE A 149 -7.26 5.97 -0.95
C ILE A 149 -7.27 5.29 -2.33
N ALA A 150 -6.06 4.99 -2.85
CA ALA A 150 -5.88 4.26 -4.12
C ALA A 150 -5.94 2.73 -3.97
N GLY A 151 -5.90 2.20 -2.75
CA GLY A 151 -6.05 0.77 -2.46
C GLY A 151 -4.82 -0.10 -2.74
N GLY A 152 -3.68 0.50 -3.12
CA GLY A 152 -2.47 -0.25 -3.43
C GLY A 152 -1.97 -1.15 -2.29
N GLU A 153 -2.24 -0.80 -1.05
CA GLU A 153 -1.91 -1.55 0.16
C GLU A 153 -2.62 -2.90 0.27
N PHE A 154 -3.71 -3.09 -0.45
CA PHE A 154 -4.48 -4.34 -0.48
C PHE A 154 -4.12 -5.24 -1.67
N SER A 155 -3.10 -4.87 -2.46
CA SER A 155 -2.65 -5.61 -3.64
C SER A 155 -1.23 -6.15 -3.46
N ALA A 156 -0.96 -7.32 -4.02
CA ALA A 156 0.36 -7.94 -4.08
C ALA A 156 1.21 -7.44 -5.28
N ILE A 157 0.72 -6.45 -6.01
CA ILE A 157 1.37 -5.86 -7.17
C ILE A 157 2.07 -4.55 -6.77
N ALA A 158 3.27 -4.35 -7.26
CA ALA A 158 3.99 -3.07 -7.21
C ALA A 158 4.22 -2.53 -8.62
N GLY A 159 3.92 -1.25 -8.83
CA GLY A 159 4.25 -0.57 -10.07
C GLY A 159 5.53 0.25 -9.91
N VAL A 160 6.59 -0.09 -10.63
CA VAL A 160 7.84 0.67 -10.68
C VAL A 160 8.05 1.30 -12.04
N THR A 161 8.56 2.52 -12.09
CA THR A 161 8.74 3.24 -13.35
C THR A 161 10.19 3.18 -13.81
N ASP A 162 10.39 2.70 -15.01
CA ASP A 162 11.64 2.85 -15.75
C ASP A 162 11.65 4.24 -16.40
N ARG A 163 12.53 5.12 -15.94
CA ARG A 163 12.63 6.48 -16.44
C ARG A 163 13.23 6.57 -17.84
N ALA A 164 14.04 5.59 -18.24
CA ALA A 164 14.65 5.58 -19.57
C ALA A 164 13.63 5.30 -20.67
N THR A 165 12.67 4.40 -20.38
CA THR A 165 11.63 4.01 -21.33
C THR A 165 10.28 4.69 -21.07
N HIS A 166 10.12 5.40 -19.93
CA HIS A 166 8.85 5.95 -19.45
C HIS A 166 7.74 4.90 -19.26
N VAL A 167 8.11 3.65 -19.04
CA VAL A 167 7.17 2.54 -18.87
C VAL A 167 7.03 2.19 -17.39
N LYS A 168 5.79 2.11 -16.90
CA LYS A 168 5.49 1.53 -15.60
C LYS A 168 5.49 0.01 -15.71
N GLN A 169 6.37 -0.61 -14.97
CA GLN A 169 6.57 -2.06 -14.94
C GLN A 169 5.98 -2.64 -13.66
N MET A 170 5.47 -3.85 -13.74
CA MET A 170 4.88 -4.54 -12.61
C MET A 170 5.84 -5.55 -11.99
N LEU A 171 5.92 -5.55 -10.67
CA LEU A 171 6.48 -6.62 -9.86
C LEU A 171 5.31 -7.28 -9.12
N ARG A 172 5.30 -8.60 -9.03
CA ARG A 172 4.20 -9.32 -8.37
C ARG A 172 4.71 -10.57 -7.65
N HIS A 173 4.42 -10.64 -6.35
CA HIS A 173 4.62 -11.84 -5.55
C HIS A 173 3.53 -11.91 -4.48
N PRO A 174 2.88 -13.04 -4.21
CA PRO A 174 1.77 -13.13 -3.25
C PRO A 174 2.10 -12.55 -1.87
N LEU A 175 3.33 -12.71 -1.41
CA LEU A 175 3.80 -12.19 -0.13
C LEU A 175 4.33 -10.74 -0.20
N ALA A 176 4.27 -10.04 -1.33
CA ALA A 176 4.64 -8.62 -1.38
C ALA A 176 3.54 -7.70 -0.80
N VAL A 177 2.30 -8.21 -0.67
CA VAL A 177 1.24 -7.45 -0.01
C VAL A 177 1.60 -7.18 1.46
N PRO A 178 1.26 -6.02 2.03
CA PRO A 178 1.47 -5.75 3.46
C PRO A 178 0.88 -6.85 4.36
N ARG A 179 1.56 -7.19 5.45
CA ARG A 179 1.02 -8.11 6.46
C ARG A 179 -0.12 -7.47 7.25
N ALA A 180 0.01 -6.16 7.51
CA ALA A 180 -1.04 -5.38 8.13
C ALA A 180 -1.18 -4.03 7.43
N THR A 181 -2.42 -3.53 7.39
CA THR A 181 -2.75 -2.17 6.94
C THR A 181 -3.43 -1.43 8.09
N ILE A 182 -2.96 -0.22 8.38
CA ILE A 182 -3.47 0.64 9.44
C ILE A 182 -4.17 1.83 8.79
N LEU A 183 -5.48 1.90 8.95
CA LEU A 183 -6.33 2.97 8.44
C LEU A 183 -6.52 4.01 9.55
N ASP A 184 -5.73 5.06 9.48
CA ASP A 184 -5.80 6.22 10.37
C ASP A 184 -6.34 7.41 9.57
N PRO A 185 -7.57 7.88 9.83
CA PRO A 185 -8.13 9.00 9.08
C PRO A 185 -7.41 10.32 9.39
N ALA A 186 -6.86 10.48 10.61
CA ALA A 186 -6.22 11.72 11.02
C ALA A 186 -4.95 12.01 10.19
N ILE A 187 -4.14 10.99 9.88
CA ILE A 187 -2.94 11.21 9.08
C ILE A 187 -3.26 11.57 7.63
N THR A 188 -4.45 11.23 7.15
CA THR A 188 -4.87 11.52 5.78
C THR A 188 -5.21 13.00 5.56
N VAL A 189 -5.47 13.79 6.61
CA VAL A 189 -5.78 15.22 6.47
C VAL A 189 -4.63 16.03 5.86
N HIS A 190 -3.42 15.52 5.99
CA HIS A 190 -2.21 16.10 5.38
C HIS A 190 -2.08 15.82 3.88
N THR A 191 -2.93 14.95 3.33
CA THR A 191 -2.96 14.69 1.89
C THR A 191 -3.72 15.82 1.18
N PRO A 192 -3.14 16.42 0.13
CA PRO A 192 -3.84 17.44 -0.65
C PRO A 192 -5.23 16.95 -1.09
N GLU A 193 -6.25 17.79 -0.96
CA GLU A 193 -7.65 17.45 -1.27
C GLU A 193 -7.79 16.79 -2.65
N TRP A 194 -7.20 17.44 -3.68
CA TRP A 194 -7.27 16.92 -5.04
C TRP A 194 -6.72 15.49 -5.16
N LEU A 195 -5.65 15.17 -4.42
CA LEU A 195 -5.03 13.84 -4.46
C LEU A 195 -5.88 12.82 -3.70
N PHE A 196 -6.42 13.19 -2.54
CA PHE A 196 -7.32 12.31 -1.79
C PHE A 196 -8.56 11.97 -2.61
N LEU A 197 -9.24 12.99 -3.16
CA LEU A 197 -10.45 12.80 -3.96
C LEU A 197 -10.18 12.06 -5.27
N SER A 198 -9.10 12.38 -6.01
CA SER A 198 -8.78 11.67 -7.27
C SER A 198 -8.47 10.19 -7.03
N THR A 199 -7.77 9.86 -5.95
CA THR A 199 -7.54 8.46 -5.57
C THR A 199 -8.82 7.78 -5.09
N GLY A 200 -9.75 8.52 -4.48
CA GLY A 200 -11.09 8.04 -4.13
C GLY A 200 -11.93 7.69 -5.36
N ILE A 201 -11.87 8.51 -6.41
CA ILE A 201 -12.52 8.20 -7.69
C ILE A 201 -11.93 6.92 -8.30
N ARG A 202 -10.62 6.67 -8.15
CA ARG A 202 -10.05 5.38 -8.57
C ARG A 202 -10.61 4.21 -7.78
N ALA A 203 -10.88 4.36 -6.49
CA ALA A 203 -11.55 3.32 -5.69
C ALA A 203 -13.01 3.09 -6.13
N VAL A 204 -13.73 4.15 -6.53
CA VAL A 204 -15.06 4.05 -7.15
C VAL A 204 -14.99 3.26 -8.46
N ASP A 205 -14.01 3.57 -9.30
CA ASP A 205 -13.74 2.87 -10.56
C ASP A 205 -13.50 1.36 -10.33
N HIS A 206 -12.69 1.00 -9.34
CA HIS A 206 -12.50 -0.41 -8.96
C HIS A 206 -13.82 -1.11 -8.60
N CYS A 207 -14.72 -0.44 -7.87
CA CYS A 207 -16.03 -1.02 -7.55
C CYS A 207 -16.85 -1.26 -8.81
N VAL A 208 -16.90 -0.28 -9.73
CA VAL A 208 -17.66 -0.37 -10.97
C VAL A 208 -17.10 -1.46 -11.89
N GLU A 209 -15.78 -1.47 -12.08
CA GLU A 209 -15.10 -2.50 -12.89
C GLU A 209 -15.39 -3.91 -12.35
N ALA A 210 -15.34 -4.08 -11.00
CA ALA A 210 -15.65 -5.36 -10.38
C ALA A 210 -17.07 -5.82 -10.63
N ILE A 211 -18.07 -4.94 -10.43
CA ILE A 211 -19.50 -5.26 -10.63
C ILE A 211 -19.78 -5.58 -12.10
N CYS A 212 -19.11 -4.88 -13.03
CA CYS A 212 -19.30 -5.05 -14.47
C CYS A 212 -18.42 -6.17 -15.07
N SER A 213 -17.58 -6.81 -14.27
CA SER A 213 -16.66 -7.87 -14.74
C SER A 213 -17.43 -9.13 -15.16
N ARG A 214 -16.93 -9.82 -16.18
CA ARG A 214 -17.42 -11.15 -16.56
C ARG A 214 -17.11 -12.21 -15.49
N GLU A 215 -16.13 -11.96 -14.65
CA GLU A 215 -15.72 -12.80 -13.53
C GLU A 215 -16.44 -12.43 -12.22
N ALA A 216 -17.44 -11.53 -12.29
CA ALA A 216 -18.22 -11.09 -11.14
C ALA A 216 -18.92 -12.29 -10.46
N HIS A 217 -18.96 -12.27 -9.14
CA HIS A 217 -19.63 -13.30 -8.35
C HIS A 217 -20.10 -12.72 -7.00
N PRO A 218 -21.11 -13.33 -6.33
CA PRO A 218 -21.78 -12.73 -5.17
C PRO A 218 -20.88 -12.28 -4.03
N TYR A 219 -19.74 -12.95 -3.79
CA TYR A 219 -18.79 -12.56 -2.76
C TYR A 219 -18.05 -11.27 -3.11
N ALA A 220 -17.62 -11.11 -4.36
CA ALA A 220 -16.97 -9.89 -4.84
C ALA A 220 -17.98 -8.74 -4.93
N ASP A 221 -19.21 -9.02 -5.45
CA ASP A 221 -20.28 -8.04 -5.61
C ASP A 221 -20.68 -7.42 -4.27
N ALA A 222 -20.81 -8.24 -3.23
CA ALA A 222 -21.15 -7.75 -1.89
C ALA A 222 -20.16 -6.71 -1.37
N GLN A 223 -18.86 -6.90 -1.63
CA GLN A 223 -17.82 -5.96 -1.24
C GLN A 223 -17.83 -4.72 -2.15
N ALA A 224 -17.87 -4.89 -3.45
CA ALA A 224 -17.84 -3.80 -4.42
C ALA A 224 -19.05 -2.87 -4.27
N VAL A 225 -20.27 -3.41 -4.13
CA VAL A 225 -21.50 -2.63 -3.94
C VAL A 225 -21.47 -1.87 -2.62
N LYS A 226 -21.02 -2.52 -1.52
CA LYS A 226 -20.90 -1.83 -0.23
C LYS A 226 -19.81 -0.76 -0.26
N GLY A 227 -18.67 -1.06 -0.88
CA GLY A 227 -17.57 -0.10 -1.06
C GLY A 227 -18.00 1.12 -1.87
N LEU A 228 -18.71 0.90 -2.99
CA LEU A 228 -19.26 1.96 -3.83
C LEU A 228 -20.23 2.87 -3.06
N ALA A 229 -21.14 2.29 -2.28
CA ALA A 229 -22.09 3.05 -1.48
C ALA A 229 -21.37 3.91 -0.43
N MET A 230 -20.36 3.37 0.25
CA MET A 230 -19.55 4.14 1.24
C MET A 230 -18.78 5.28 0.57
N LEU A 231 -18.11 5.01 -0.56
CA LEU A 231 -17.37 6.05 -1.29
C LEU A 231 -18.26 7.14 -1.85
N ALA A 232 -19.46 6.78 -2.35
CA ALA A 232 -20.43 7.74 -2.87
C ALA A 232 -20.97 8.69 -1.80
N ASP A 233 -21.09 8.24 -0.56
CA ASP A 233 -21.45 9.09 0.59
C ASP A 233 -20.24 9.88 1.12
N ALA A 234 -19.11 9.22 1.32
CA ALA A 234 -17.95 9.79 2.00
C ALA A 234 -17.22 10.87 1.19
N LEU A 235 -17.03 10.66 -0.13
CA LEU A 235 -16.23 11.61 -0.94
C LEU A 235 -16.85 13.00 -1.03
N PRO A 236 -18.19 13.19 -1.21
CA PRO A 236 -18.83 14.49 -1.14
C PRO A 236 -18.69 15.15 0.24
N ARG A 237 -18.76 14.38 1.34
CA ARG A 237 -18.57 14.89 2.71
C ARG A 237 -17.13 15.39 2.92
N VAL A 238 -16.12 14.61 2.51
CA VAL A 238 -14.71 15.06 2.55
C VAL A 238 -14.49 16.29 1.70
N LYS A 239 -15.19 16.42 0.55
CA LYS A 239 -15.12 17.62 -0.28
C LYS A 239 -15.74 18.84 0.40
N ALA A 240 -16.84 18.68 1.14
CA ALA A 240 -17.51 19.73 1.86
C ALA A 240 -16.76 20.16 3.12
N ASP A 241 -16.22 19.20 3.86
CA ASP A 241 -15.36 19.39 5.03
C ASP A 241 -14.14 18.45 4.98
N PRO A 242 -12.97 18.94 4.55
CA PRO A 242 -11.73 18.15 4.51
C PRO A 242 -11.23 17.67 5.87
N SER A 243 -11.78 18.18 6.98
CA SER A 243 -11.44 17.76 8.34
C SER A 243 -12.40 16.72 8.94
N ASP A 244 -13.47 16.33 8.22
CA ASP A 244 -14.41 15.26 8.64
C ASP A 244 -13.69 13.90 8.69
N LEU A 245 -13.22 13.52 9.88
CA LEU A 245 -12.49 12.27 10.09
C LEU A 245 -13.37 11.04 9.89
N ASP A 246 -14.66 11.13 10.17
CA ASP A 246 -15.61 10.02 9.96
C ASP A 246 -15.79 9.77 8.46
N ALA A 247 -15.96 10.83 7.66
CA ALA A 247 -16.02 10.68 6.21
C ALA A 247 -14.71 10.14 5.61
N ARG A 248 -13.55 10.56 6.16
CA ARG A 248 -12.25 10.01 5.73
C ARG A 248 -12.11 8.54 6.08
N MET A 249 -12.56 8.12 7.26
CA MET A 249 -12.59 6.72 7.66
C MET A 249 -13.52 5.91 6.76
N ASP A 250 -14.73 6.39 6.49
CA ASP A 250 -15.66 5.75 5.58
C ASP A 250 -15.07 5.58 4.17
N ALA A 251 -14.33 6.59 3.68
CA ALA A 251 -13.62 6.53 2.40
C ALA A 251 -12.48 5.50 2.42
N GLN A 252 -11.71 5.38 3.51
CA GLN A 252 -10.68 4.36 3.66
C GLN A 252 -11.27 2.95 3.68
N ILE A 253 -12.35 2.74 4.44
CA ILE A 253 -13.04 1.43 4.49
C ILE A 253 -13.69 1.11 3.14
N GLY A 254 -14.32 2.10 2.48
CA GLY A 254 -14.87 1.94 1.14
C GLY A 254 -13.79 1.52 0.13
N THR A 255 -12.59 2.08 0.24
CA THR A 255 -11.43 1.70 -0.58
C THR A 255 -10.96 0.27 -0.27
N TRP A 256 -10.89 -0.12 0.99
CA TRP A 256 -10.57 -1.50 1.35
C TRP A 256 -11.57 -2.48 0.74
N LEU A 257 -12.86 -2.19 0.84
CA LEU A 257 -13.92 -3.01 0.23
C LEU A 257 -13.81 -3.05 -1.30
N SER A 258 -13.46 -1.93 -1.95
CA SER A 258 -13.28 -1.89 -3.41
C SER A 258 -12.19 -2.87 -3.88
N MET A 259 -11.12 -3.01 -3.10
CA MET A 259 -10.02 -3.93 -3.40
C MET A 259 -10.32 -5.39 -3.02
N GLY A 260 -11.37 -5.63 -2.25
CA GLY A 260 -11.80 -6.96 -1.87
C GLY A 260 -12.22 -7.81 -3.07
N ALA A 261 -12.81 -7.20 -4.09
CA ALA A 261 -13.16 -7.88 -5.34
C ALA A 261 -11.92 -8.36 -6.11
N LEU A 262 -10.86 -7.53 -6.20
CA LEU A 262 -9.57 -7.94 -6.78
C LEU A 262 -8.96 -9.10 -5.99
N ALA A 263 -8.96 -9.01 -4.66
CA ALA A 263 -8.48 -10.08 -3.79
C ALA A 263 -9.30 -11.37 -3.95
N ALA A 264 -10.57 -11.26 -4.30
CA ALA A 264 -11.46 -12.39 -4.60
C ALA A 264 -11.27 -12.98 -6.02
N GLY A 265 -10.35 -12.44 -6.82
CA GLY A 265 -10.01 -12.95 -8.14
C GLY A 265 -10.71 -12.26 -9.30
N VAL A 266 -11.49 -11.19 -9.05
CA VAL A 266 -12.13 -10.40 -10.11
C VAL A 266 -11.09 -9.42 -10.70
N PRO A 267 -10.76 -9.51 -12.00
CA PRO A 267 -9.79 -8.61 -12.61
C PRO A 267 -10.33 -7.17 -12.68
N MET A 268 -9.47 -6.22 -12.42
CA MET A 268 -9.69 -4.79 -12.59
C MET A 268 -8.54 -4.20 -13.41
N GLY A 269 -8.82 -3.20 -14.26
CA GLY A 269 -7.89 -2.57 -15.19
C GLY A 269 -6.95 -1.54 -14.58
#